data_762b5cce199f3e96ffd8c80c900f4ada
#
_entry.id   762b5cce199f3e96ffd8c80c900f4ada
#
_cell.length_a   1.000
_cell.length_b   1.000
_cell.length_c   1.000
_cell.angle_alpha   90.00
_cell.angle_beta   90.00
_cell.angle_gamma   90.00
#
_symmetry.space_group_name_H-M   'P 1'
#
loop_
_entity.id
_entity.type
_entity.pdbx_description
1 polymer ?
#
loop_
_entity_poly.entity_id
_entity_poly.type
_entity_poly.pdbx_seq_one_letter_code
_entity_poly.pdbx_strand_id
1 'polypeptide(L)'
;MRNYGSKHHIGAGIAVAVVLLLAILLLSVQIQNVTVTGSDRYSAKQVEDLLFTGRWGKNSAHAYFSDRFRPHIQIPFVEDYKIVFHNPFNVEVIIYEKSIVGYVSYMSSFMYFDKDGIVVESSGSRLPGVPWITGMEFGRIVLHRPLPVDDK
;
A
#
# COMPACT_ATOMS: atom_id res chain seq x y z
N MET A 1 -26.82 -55.49 17.92
CA MET A 1 -26.18 -54.22 18.34
C MET A 1 -25.68 -53.50 17.09
N ARG A 2 -26.30 -52.41 16.72
CA ARG A 2 -25.99 -51.62 15.50
C ARG A 2 -24.73 -50.76 15.75
N ASN A 3 -23.69 -50.97 14.97
CA ASN A 3 -22.47 -50.14 14.94
C ASN A 3 -22.74 -48.74 14.40
N TYR A 4 -23.37 -47.87 15.20
CA TYR A 4 -23.66 -46.47 14.82
C TYR A 4 -22.47 -45.52 15.04
N GLY A 5 -21.47 -45.89 15.84
CA GLY A 5 -20.34 -45.03 16.21
C GLY A 5 -19.27 -44.87 15.13
N SER A 6 -19.05 -45.89 14.28
CA SER A 6 -17.93 -45.88 13.32
C SER A 6 -18.12 -44.89 12.15
N LYS A 7 -19.35 -44.69 11.69
CA LYS A 7 -19.61 -43.83 10.51
C LYS A 7 -19.41 -42.32 10.80
N HIS A 8 -19.66 -41.86 12.03
CA HIS A 8 -19.46 -40.47 12.42
C HIS A 8 -17.97 -40.10 12.49
N HIS A 9 -17.10 -40.99 12.95
CA HIS A 9 -15.65 -40.76 13.01
C HIS A 9 -15.02 -40.74 11.61
N ILE A 10 -15.51 -41.56 10.69
CA ILE A 10 -15.03 -41.58 9.28
C ILE A 10 -15.46 -40.26 8.60
N GLY A 11 -16.70 -39.81 8.75
CA GLY A 11 -17.16 -38.54 8.20
C GLY A 11 -16.40 -37.35 8.76
N ALA A 12 -16.14 -37.32 10.07
CA ALA A 12 -15.33 -36.27 10.69
C ALA A 12 -13.89 -36.27 10.17
N GLY A 13 -13.26 -37.45 10.01
CA GLY A 13 -11.92 -37.57 9.45
C GLY A 13 -11.81 -37.05 8.01
N ILE A 14 -12.79 -37.38 7.16
CA ILE A 14 -12.86 -36.86 5.78
C ILE A 14 -13.04 -35.33 5.78
N ALA A 15 -13.91 -34.79 6.62
CA ALA A 15 -14.11 -33.35 6.71
C ALA A 15 -12.82 -32.61 7.13
N VAL A 16 -12.08 -33.13 8.11
CA VAL A 16 -10.79 -32.58 8.53
C VAL A 16 -9.77 -32.66 7.39
N ALA A 17 -9.69 -33.79 6.68
CA ALA A 17 -8.78 -33.94 5.56
C ALA A 17 -9.07 -32.95 4.42
N VAL A 18 -10.35 -32.72 4.10
CA VAL A 18 -10.78 -31.72 3.10
C VAL A 18 -10.39 -30.31 3.53
N VAL A 19 -10.63 -29.96 4.79
CA VAL A 19 -10.26 -28.63 5.33
C VAL A 19 -8.74 -28.42 5.27
N LEU A 20 -7.95 -29.42 5.63
CA LEU A 20 -6.50 -29.36 5.54
C LEU A 20 -6.02 -29.22 4.08
N LEU A 21 -6.62 -29.95 3.15
CA LEU A 21 -6.29 -29.86 1.73
C LEU A 21 -6.59 -28.45 1.20
N LEU A 22 -7.76 -27.89 1.53
CA LEU A 22 -8.12 -26.52 1.15
C LEU A 22 -7.18 -25.48 1.76
N ALA A 23 -6.78 -25.66 3.02
CA ALA A 23 -5.80 -24.79 3.68
C ALA A 23 -4.44 -24.83 2.97
N ILE A 24 -3.96 -26.03 2.61
CA ILE A 24 -2.71 -26.20 1.85
C ILE A 24 -2.80 -25.52 0.49
N LEU A 25 -3.92 -25.68 -0.23
CA LEU A 25 -4.13 -25.02 -1.51
C LEU A 25 -4.10 -23.51 -1.38
N LEU A 26 -4.81 -22.94 -0.41
CA LEU A 26 -4.82 -21.49 -0.16
C LEU A 26 -3.43 -20.94 0.19
N LEU A 27 -2.66 -21.68 0.99
CA LEU A 27 -1.30 -21.30 1.37
C LEU A 27 -0.28 -21.48 0.23
N SER A 28 -0.58 -22.29 -0.78
CA SER A 28 0.30 -22.53 -1.92
C SER A 28 0.16 -21.50 -3.04
N VAL A 29 -0.96 -20.75 -3.06
CA VAL A 29 -1.21 -19.77 -4.12
C VAL A 29 -0.40 -18.50 -3.89
N GLN A 30 0.40 -18.11 -4.88
CA GLN A 30 1.27 -16.95 -4.82
C GLN A 30 0.97 -15.96 -5.96
N ILE A 31 1.07 -14.69 -5.66
CA ILE A 31 1.00 -13.60 -6.64
C ILE A 31 2.21 -13.73 -7.58
N GLN A 32 1.94 -13.77 -8.87
CA GLN A 32 2.95 -13.89 -9.92
C GLN A 32 3.15 -12.59 -10.69
N ASN A 33 2.06 -11.86 -10.92
CA ASN A 33 2.08 -10.60 -11.67
C ASN A 33 1.47 -9.48 -10.84
N VAL A 34 2.23 -8.41 -10.71
CA VAL A 34 1.77 -7.15 -10.11
C VAL A 34 1.78 -6.09 -11.19
N THR A 35 0.62 -5.52 -11.48
CA THR A 35 0.48 -4.32 -12.33
C THR A 35 0.26 -3.10 -11.48
N VAL A 36 0.82 -1.97 -11.88
CA VAL A 36 0.65 -0.69 -11.18
C VAL A 36 0.03 0.30 -12.13
N THR A 37 -0.99 1.01 -11.65
CA THR A 37 -1.69 2.07 -12.38
C THR A 37 -1.85 3.30 -11.49
N GLY A 38 -1.99 4.48 -12.12
CA GLY A 38 -2.20 5.74 -11.38
C GLY A 38 -0.92 6.41 -10.85
N SER A 39 0.27 5.87 -11.15
CA SER A 39 1.55 6.50 -10.81
C SER A 39 2.59 6.23 -11.88
N ASP A 40 3.30 7.27 -12.26
CA ASP A 40 4.50 7.18 -13.12
C ASP A 40 5.79 7.12 -12.28
N ARG A 41 5.70 7.28 -10.97
CA ARG A 41 6.86 7.35 -10.04
C ARG A 41 7.28 6.00 -9.55
N TYR A 42 6.34 5.08 -9.40
CA TYR A 42 6.56 3.76 -8.84
C TYR A 42 6.42 2.69 -9.90
N SER A 43 7.49 1.95 -10.15
CA SER A 43 7.45 0.76 -10.98
C SER A 43 6.72 -0.39 -10.28
N ALA A 44 6.19 -1.33 -11.07
CA ALA A 44 5.52 -2.53 -10.53
C ALA A 44 6.43 -3.29 -9.55
N LYS A 45 7.72 -3.39 -9.84
CA LYS A 45 8.68 -4.07 -8.96
C LYS A 45 8.87 -3.34 -7.64
N GLN A 46 8.97 -2.02 -7.64
CA GLN A 46 9.10 -1.23 -6.41
C GLN A 46 7.87 -1.38 -5.52
N VAL A 47 6.67 -1.35 -6.11
CA VAL A 47 5.42 -1.55 -5.38
C VAL A 47 5.31 -2.98 -4.85
N GLU A 48 5.70 -3.97 -5.64
CA GLU A 48 5.78 -5.37 -5.21
C GLU A 48 6.71 -5.52 -3.99
N ASP A 49 7.90 -4.93 -4.05
CA ASP A 49 8.89 -4.99 -2.97
C ASP A 49 8.44 -4.23 -1.71
N LEU A 50 7.58 -3.22 -1.84
CA LEU A 50 7.02 -2.48 -0.71
C LEU A 50 5.83 -3.19 -0.06
N LEU A 51 4.88 -3.67 -0.85
CA LEU A 51 3.60 -4.19 -0.36
C LEU A 51 3.62 -5.68 -0.04
N PHE A 52 4.35 -6.47 -0.83
CA PHE A 52 4.35 -7.94 -0.73
C PHE A 52 5.64 -8.48 -0.13
N THR A 53 6.09 -7.85 0.97
CA THR A 53 7.32 -8.23 1.67
C THR A 53 7.15 -9.41 2.62
N GLY A 54 8.28 -10.05 2.94
CA GLY A 54 8.34 -11.13 3.92
C GLY A 54 7.95 -12.50 3.37
N ARG A 55 8.03 -13.52 4.24
CA ARG A 55 7.86 -14.92 3.88
C ARG A 55 6.49 -15.24 3.25
N TRP A 56 5.44 -14.52 3.67
CA TRP A 56 4.06 -14.71 3.25
C TRP A 56 3.53 -13.57 2.38
N GLY A 57 4.36 -12.54 2.12
CA GLY A 57 3.93 -11.34 1.39
C GLY A 57 3.32 -11.63 0.03
N LYS A 58 3.90 -12.57 -0.71
CA LYS A 58 3.39 -12.98 -2.03
C LYS A 58 2.26 -14.02 -1.98
N ASN A 59 1.88 -14.52 -0.81
CA ASN A 59 0.73 -15.40 -0.72
C ASN A 59 -0.56 -14.61 -0.93
N SER A 60 -1.37 -14.99 -1.92
CA SER A 60 -2.56 -14.24 -2.33
C SER A 60 -3.61 -14.13 -1.23
N ALA A 61 -3.83 -15.21 -0.47
CA ALA A 61 -4.77 -15.18 0.64
C ALA A 61 -4.28 -14.25 1.76
N HIS A 62 -2.99 -14.34 2.12
CA HIS A 62 -2.40 -13.45 3.12
C HIS A 62 -2.46 -11.98 2.68
N ALA A 63 -2.12 -11.69 1.42
CA ALA A 63 -2.17 -10.35 0.87
C ALA A 63 -3.58 -9.77 0.91
N TYR A 64 -4.59 -10.56 0.49
CA TYR A 64 -6.01 -10.16 0.55
C TYR A 64 -6.48 -9.83 1.96
N PHE A 65 -6.19 -10.71 2.93
CA PHE A 65 -6.57 -10.46 4.32
C PHE A 65 -5.78 -9.30 4.95
N SER A 66 -4.50 -9.17 4.59
CA SER A 66 -3.67 -8.05 5.07
C SER A 66 -4.22 -6.72 4.59
N ASP A 67 -4.54 -6.59 3.32
CA ASP A 67 -5.13 -5.39 2.72
C ASP A 67 -6.50 -5.05 3.37
N ARG A 68 -7.32 -6.07 3.64
CA ARG A 68 -8.68 -5.87 4.19
C ARG A 68 -8.71 -5.49 5.67
N PHE A 69 -7.75 -5.98 6.46
CA PHE A 69 -7.81 -5.89 7.93
C PHE A 69 -6.67 -5.12 8.59
N ARG A 70 -5.65 -4.73 7.82
CA ARG A 70 -4.54 -3.91 8.32
C ARG A 70 -4.58 -2.51 7.71
N PRO A 71 -4.10 -1.50 8.43
CA PRO A 71 -3.92 -0.18 7.85
C PRO A 71 -2.91 -0.23 6.71
N HIS A 72 -3.14 0.55 5.68
CA HIS A 72 -2.21 0.71 4.57
C HIS A 72 -0.87 1.29 5.06
N ILE A 73 0.21 0.82 4.47
CA ILE A 73 1.54 1.39 4.73
C ILE A 73 1.63 2.75 4.06
N GLN A 74 2.33 3.67 4.71
CA GLN A 74 2.58 4.98 4.11
C GLN A 74 3.70 4.87 3.08
N ILE A 75 3.41 5.26 1.86
CA ILE A 75 4.36 5.33 0.75
C ILE A 75 4.59 6.82 0.44
N PRO A 76 5.84 7.29 0.33
CA PRO A 76 6.13 8.69 0.03
C PRO A 76 5.41 9.16 -1.23
N PHE A 77 4.83 10.36 -1.21
CA PHE A 77 4.08 10.97 -2.32
C PHE A 77 2.80 10.23 -2.76
N VAL A 78 2.42 9.19 -2.05
CA VAL A 78 1.16 8.46 -2.26
C VAL A 78 0.18 8.84 -1.15
N GLU A 79 -1.02 9.24 -1.55
CA GLU A 79 -2.10 9.55 -0.61
C GLU A 79 -2.75 8.25 -0.11
N ASP A 80 -3.08 7.37 -1.05
CA ASP A 80 -3.65 6.05 -0.78
C ASP A 80 -3.39 5.10 -1.96
N TYR A 81 -3.61 3.82 -1.76
CA TYR A 81 -3.58 2.83 -2.82
C TYR A 81 -4.69 1.80 -2.63
N LYS A 82 -5.09 1.16 -3.72
CA LYS A 82 -6.09 0.09 -3.72
C LYS A 82 -5.52 -1.14 -4.39
N ILE A 83 -5.65 -2.29 -3.73
CA ILE A 83 -5.25 -3.57 -4.29
C ILE A 83 -6.47 -4.27 -4.89
N VAL A 84 -6.43 -4.55 -6.19
CA VAL A 84 -7.48 -5.25 -6.93
C VAL A 84 -6.98 -6.62 -7.33
N PHE A 85 -7.61 -7.65 -6.82
CA PHE A 85 -7.30 -9.04 -7.18
C PHE A 85 -8.16 -9.46 -8.38
N HIS A 86 -7.57 -9.50 -9.57
CA HIS A 86 -8.26 -10.01 -10.78
C HIS A 86 -8.41 -11.53 -10.72
N ASN A 87 -7.40 -12.19 -10.21
CA ASN A 87 -7.40 -13.62 -9.89
C ASN A 87 -6.31 -13.89 -8.82
N PRO A 88 -6.19 -15.11 -8.29
CA PRO A 88 -5.22 -15.39 -7.24
C PRO A 88 -3.74 -15.19 -7.62
N PHE A 89 -3.42 -15.03 -8.90
CA PHE A 89 -2.04 -14.90 -9.40
C PHE A 89 -1.74 -13.48 -9.91
N ASN A 90 -2.77 -12.71 -10.26
CA ASN A 90 -2.64 -11.39 -10.89
C ASN A 90 -3.32 -10.33 -10.03
N VAL A 91 -2.54 -9.35 -9.64
CA VAL A 91 -2.97 -8.25 -8.78
C VAL A 91 -2.66 -6.93 -9.47
N GLU A 92 -3.59 -6.00 -9.40
CA GLU A 92 -3.39 -4.62 -9.81
C GLU A 92 -3.37 -3.72 -8.57
N VAL A 93 -2.36 -2.86 -8.48
CA VAL A 93 -2.26 -1.82 -7.46
C VAL A 93 -2.54 -0.48 -8.10
N ILE A 94 -3.66 0.12 -7.75
CA ILE A 94 -4.05 1.46 -8.18
C ILE A 94 -3.52 2.44 -7.15
N ILE A 95 -2.61 3.32 -7.57
CA ILE A 95 -1.99 4.33 -6.71
C ILE A 95 -2.69 5.67 -6.89
N TYR A 96 -3.04 6.31 -5.79
CA TYR A 96 -3.51 7.68 -5.74
C TYR A 96 -2.37 8.56 -5.25
N GLU A 97 -1.75 9.32 -6.17
CA GLU A 97 -0.66 10.22 -5.80
C GLU A 97 -1.18 11.46 -5.08
N LYS A 98 -0.39 11.97 -4.12
CA LYS A 98 -0.64 13.27 -3.49
C LYS A 98 -0.61 14.38 -4.55
N SER A 99 -1.58 15.27 -4.50
CA SER A 99 -1.63 16.44 -5.38
C SER A 99 -0.56 17.44 -4.93
N ILE A 100 0.49 17.59 -5.72
CA ILE A 100 1.61 18.51 -5.41
C ILE A 100 1.67 19.58 -6.49
N VAL A 101 1.68 20.85 -6.09
CA VAL A 101 1.79 21.99 -7.01
C VAL A 101 3.14 22.71 -6.93
N GLY A 102 3.87 22.52 -5.82
CA GLY A 102 5.18 23.15 -5.64
C GLY A 102 5.88 22.67 -4.38
N TYR A 103 7.12 23.12 -4.21
CA TYR A 103 7.86 22.89 -2.98
C TYR A 103 8.68 24.12 -2.58
N VAL A 104 8.96 24.20 -1.29
CA VAL A 104 9.89 25.18 -0.70
C VAL A 104 11.02 24.47 0.01
N SER A 105 12.17 25.13 0.11
CA SER A 105 13.32 24.62 0.87
C SER A 105 13.22 25.08 2.32
N TYR A 106 13.26 24.14 3.26
CA TYR A 106 13.17 24.43 4.70
C TYR A 106 14.02 23.45 5.50
N MET A 107 14.96 23.94 6.32
CA MET A 107 15.82 23.16 7.21
C MET A 107 16.45 21.92 6.55
N SER A 108 17.10 22.09 5.40
CA SER A 108 17.74 21.02 4.63
C SER A 108 16.80 19.96 4.05
N SER A 109 15.51 20.23 4.02
CA SER A 109 14.47 19.39 3.42
C SER A 109 13.65 20.19 2.41
N PHE A 110 12.98 19.48 1.53
CA PHE A 110 12.04 20.04 0.57
C PHE A 110 10.62 19.74 1.06
N MET A 111 9.87 20.80 1.36
CA MET A 111 8.48 20.72 1.81
C MET A 111 7.56 20.91 0.62
N TYR A 112 6.82 19.88 0.30
CA TYR A 112 5.88 19.84 -0.82
C TYR A 112 4.48 20.20 -0.36
N PHE A 113 3.78 21.03 -1.11
CA PHE A 113 2.44 21.49 -0.78
C PHE A 113 1.48 21.33 -1.96
N ASP A 114 0.21 21.23 -1.62
CA ASP A 114 -0.89 21.10 -2.57
C ASP A 114 -1.43 22.48 -3.01
N LYS A 115 -2.48 22.46 -3.84
CA LYS A 115 -3.15 23.66 -4.34
C LYS A 115 -3.77 24.54 -3.25
N ASP A 116 -4.05 23.99 -2.07
CA ASP A 116 -4.62 24.69 -0.94
C ASP A 116 -3.53 25.22 0.02
N GLY A 117 -2.26 25.06 -0.38
CA GLY A 117 -1.11 25.49 0.40
C GLY A 117 -0.79 24.59 1.59
N ILE A 118 -1.40 23.41 1.68
CA ILE A 118 -1.16 22.47 2.78
C ILE A 118 0.10 21.68 2.48
N VAL A 119 1.01 21.60 3.46
CA VAL A 119 2.25 20.80 3.34
C VAL A 119 1.91 19.32 3.45
N VAL A 120 2.00 18.61 2.33
CA VAL A 120 1.56 17.21 2.20
C VAL A 120 2.70 16.20 2.32
N GLU A 121 3.96 16.64 2.06
CA GLU A 121 5.11 15.74 2.10
C GLU A 121 6.40 16.50 2.41
N SER A 122 7.37 15.79 3.00
CA SER A 122 8.74 16.27 3.23
C SER A 122 9.74 15.25 2.69
N SER A 123 10.72 15.70 1.93
CA SER A 123 11.76 14.82 1.36
C SER A 123 13.13 15.48 1.42
N GLY A 124 14.17 14.67 1.61
CA GLY A 124 15.56 15.12 1.51
C GLY A 124 16.06 15.26 0.06
N SER A 125 15.30 14.76 -0.92
CA SER A 125 15.61 14.86 -2.34
C SER A 125 14.53 15.60 -3.11
N ARG A 126 14.94 16.27 -4.19
CA ARG A 126 14.03 16.99 -5.07
C ARG A 126 13.24 16.01 -5.93
N LEU A 127 11.95 16.30 -6.06
CA LEU A 127 11.08 15.59 -6.97
C LEU A 127 11.15 16.23 -8.35
N PRO A 128 11.49 15.48 -9.41
CA PRO A 128 11.49 16.00 -10.78
C PRO A 128 10.12 16.51 -11.21
N GLY A 129 10.09 17.60 -11.97
CA GLY A 129 8.85 18.15 -12.54
C GLY A 129 8.00 18.97 -11.57
N VAL A 130 8.39 19.13 -10.31
CA VAL A 130 7.71 20.00 -9.35
C VAL A 130 8.42 21.36 -9.30
N PRO A 131 7.72 22.50 -9.42
CA PRO A 131 8.31 23.82 -9.37
C PRO A 131 8.83 24.18 -7.97
N TRP A 132 9.99 24.80 -7.94
CA TRP A 132 10.57 25.37 -6.74
C TRP A 132 10.06 26.80 -6.53
N ILE A 133 9.43 27.04 -5.40
CA ILE A 133 8.90 28.35 -5.03
C ILE A 133 9.92 29.03 -4.12
N THR A 134 10.28 30.28 -4.46
CA THR A 134 11.25 31.09 -3.74
C THR A 134 10.70 32.48 -3.46
N GLY A 135 11.38 33.23 -2.58
CA GLY A 135 10.99 34.61 -2.27
C GLY A 135 9.90 34.75 -1.22
N MET A 136 9.48 33.66 -0.60
CA MET A 136 8.57 33.70 0.55
C MET A 136 9.36 33.49 1.85
N GLU A 137 8.97 34.21 2.89
CA GLU A 137 9.44 34.00 4.25
C GLU A 137 8.42 33.13 4.99
N PHE A 138 8.92 32.14 5.69
CA PHE A 138 8.06 31.17 6.37
C PHE A 138 8.38 31.14 7.86
N GLY A 139 7.35 31.06 8.67
CA GLY A 139 7.47 30.66 10.04
C GLY A 139 7.82 29.17 10.18
N ARG A 140 7.40 28.54 11.27
CA ARG A 140 7.61 27.11 11.48
C ARG A 140 6.69 26.28 10.57
N ILE A 141 7.27 25.56 9.60
CA ILE A 141 6.52 24.65 8.72
C ILE A 141 6.23 23.35 9.47
N VAL A 142 4.97 22.90 9.40
CA VAL A 142 4.48 21.65 10.00
C VAL A 142 3.74 20.85 8.94
N LEU A 143 4.02 19.55 8.87
CA LEU A 143 3.36 18.63 7.94
C LEU A 143 1.85 18.59 8.21
N HIS A 144 1.06 18.48 7.15
CA HIS A 144 -0.42 18.49 7.16
C HIS A 144 -1.03 19.79 7.73
N ARG A 145 -0.29 20.90 7.64
CA ARG A 145 -0.76 22.23 7.98
C ARG A 145 -0.55 23.19 6.82
N PRO A 146 -1.35 24.27 6.74
CA PRO A 146 -1.09 25.32 5.78
C PRO A 146 0.32 25.88 5.92
N LEU A 147 0.93 26.22 4.79
CA LEU A 147 2.24 26.86 4.75
C LEU A 147 2.12 28.25 5.43
N PRO A 148 2.86 28.53 6.52
CA PRO A 148 2.77 29.78 7.23
C PRO A 148 3.53 30.86 6.45
N VAL A 149 2.86 31.50 5.51
CA VAL A 149 3.39 32.65 4.76
C VAL A 149 3.13 33.91 5.59
N ASP A 150 4.20 34.63 5.93
CA ASP A 150 4.08 35.91 6.58
C ASP A 150 3.66 36.95 5.51
N ASP A 151 2.44 37.43 5.57
CA ASP A 151 1.97 38.59 4.80
C ASP A 151 2.72 39.84 5.29
N LYS A 152 3.53 40.44 4.43
CA LYS A 152 4.17 41.74 4.67
C LYS A 152 3.22 42.87 4.42
#